data_3e418640eff5c6f4f95392ae8a90df32
#
_entry.id   3e418640eff5c6f4f95392ae8a90df32
#
_cell.length_a   1.000
_cell.length_b   1.000
_cell.length_c   1.000
_cell.angle_alpha   90.00
_cell.angle_beta   90.00
_cell.angle_gamma   90.00
#
_symmetry.space_group_name_H-M   'P 1'
#
loop_
_entity.id
_entity.type
_entity.pdbx_description
1 polymer ?
#
loop_
_entity_poly.entity_id
_entity_poly.type
_entity_poly.pdbx_seq_one_letter_code
_entity_poly.pdbx_strand_id
1 'polypeptide(L)'
;AIIKEIDKYTGVLNPLNFKAIRNDLQQKGLLNRADDYLKASGKLAAILFKEEIERALKTPQQSGFQLLDLHDFPGQGTALVGLLDAFWDSKGLIEPQRFREFCAPVVPLARFDKAVWRANETFKAHIDIANYGAETYGADQLRWALTDGDGQVYAEGTGDEVNVVLDRTERAAGRWRRRA
;
A
#
# COMPACT_ATOMS: atom_id res chain seq x y z
N ALA A 1 16.81 4.63 6.09
CA ALA A 1 17.44 3.78 5.07
C ALA A 1 18.34 4.59 4.16
N ILE A 2 17.83 5.61 3.46
CA ILE A 2 18.61 6.40 2.47
C ILE A 2 19.97 6.87 3.03
N ILE A 3 20.01 7.39 4.25
CA ILE A 3 21.27 7.87 4.87
C ILE A 3 22.18 6.72 5.24
N LYS A 4 21.63 5.57 5.64
CA LYS A 4 22.39 4.35 5.96
C LYS A 4 22.97 3.66 4.71
N GLU A 5 22.44 3.97 3.54
CA GLU A 5 22.89 3.44 2.27
C GLU A 5 24.14 4.14 1.73
N ILE A 6 24.49 5.33 2.23
CA ILE A 6 25.60 6.12 1.72
C ILE A 6 26.90 5.28 1.68
N ASP A 7 27.14 4.47 2.71
CA ASP A 7 28.35 3.67 2.82
C ASP A 7 28.36 2.42 1.93
N LYS A 8 27.21 2.04 1.35
CA LYS A 8 27.12 0.96 0.37
C LYS A 8 27.61 1.38 -1.02
N TYR A 9 27.63 2.69 -1.30
CA TYR A 9 28.08 3.21 -2.60
C TYR A 9 29.59 3.21 -2.69
N THR A 10 30.13 2.34 -3.51
CA THR A 10 31.55 2.23 -3.80
C THR A 10 31.82 2.42 -5.29
N GLY A 11 33.04 2.84 -5.64
CA GLY A 11 33.43 3.05 -7.03
C GLY A 11 33.01 4.39 -7.60
N VAL A 12 32.51 4.40 -8.85
CA VAL A 12 32.23 5.63 -9.60
C VAL A 12 30.96 6.35 -9.19
N LEU A 13 30.01 5.66 -8.54
CA LEU A 13 28.75 6.25 -8.09
C LEU A 13 28.97 6.95 -6.76
N ASN A 14 28.93 8.27 -6.77
CA ASN A 14 28.99 9.08 -5.56
C ASN A 14 27.56 9.55 -5.19
N PRO A 15 27.01 9.15 -4.05
CA PRO A 15 25.62 9.50 -3.67
C PRO A 15 25.54 10.95 -3.15
N LEU A 16 25.81 11.93 -4.00
CA LEU A 16 25.84 13.35 -3.65
C LEU A 16 24.52 13.85 -3.09
N ASN A 17 23.39 13.40 -3.65
CA ASN A 17 22.05 13.72 -3.17
C ASN A 17 21.83 13.21 -1.73
N PHE A 18 22.23 12.01 -1.39
CA PHE A 18 22.11 11.47 -0.02
C PHE A 18 23.01 12.21 0.96
N LYS A 19 24.24 12.54 0.53
CA LYS A 19 25.17 13.34 1.33
C LYS A 19 24.62 14.75 1.58
N ALA A 20 24.01 15.38 0.57
CA ALA A 20 23.36 16.69 0.70
C ALA A 20 22.19 16.65 1.70
N ILE A 21 21.30 15.66 1.57
CA ILE A 21 20.17 15.45 2.49
C ILE A 21 20.67 15.24 3.94
N ARG A 22 21.69 14.39 4.12
CA ARG A 22 22.28 14.15 5.45
C ARG A 22 22.83 15.44 6.06
N ASN A 23 23.58 16.21 5.29
CA ASN A 23 24.18 17.46 5.74
C ASN A 23 23.10 18.51 6.10
N ASP A 24 22.04 18.64 5.29
CA ASP A 24 20.93 19.54 5.56
C ASP A 24 20.19 19.15 6.85
N LEU A 25 19.89 17.87 7.03
CA LEU A 25 19.28 17.37 8.26
C LEU A 25 20.16 17.61 9.49
N GLN A 26 21.47 17.43 9.34
CA GLN A 26 22.44 17.68 10.42
C GLN A 26 22.48 19.15 10.81
N GLN A 27 22.53 20.06 9.83
CA GLN A 27 22.52 21.50 10.06
C GLN A 27 21.24 21.97 10.77
N LYS A 28 20.11 21.32 10.48
CA LYS A 28 18.81 21.58 11.09
C LYS A 28 18.57 20.85 12.43
N GLY A 29 19.52 20.07 12.92
CA GLY A 29 19.36 19.26 14.13
C GLY A 29 18.33 18.13 14.02
N LEU A 30 18.00 17.68 12.78
CA LEU A 30 16.94 16.73 12.49
C LEU A 30 17.46 15.35 12.05
N LEU A 31 18.77 15.12 12.06
CA LEU A 31 19.37 13.89 11.56
C LEU A 31 18.87 12.63 12.30
N ASN A 32 18.64 12.75 13.60
CA ASN A 32 18.09 11.67 14.44
C ASN A 32 16.66 11.27 14.07
N ARG A 33 15.93 12.13 13.33
CA ARG A 33 14.57 11.88 12.87
C ARG A 33 14.48 11.41 11.42
N ALA A 34 15.60 11.18 10.75
CA ALA A 34 15.64 10.79 9.33
C ALA A 34 14.86 9.50 9.06
N ASP A 35 14.98 8.52 9.96
CA ASP A 35 14.24 7.25 9.84
C ASP A 35 12.73 7.43 10.02
N ASP A 36 12.29 8.34 10.89
CA ASP A 36 10.87 8.67 11.09
C ASP A 36 10.26 9.26 9.81
N TYR A 37 10.96 10.21 9.19
CA TYR A 37 10.53 10.83 7.95
C TYR A 37 10.45 9.82 6.81
N LEU A 38 11.46 8.96 6.68
CA LEU A 38 11.44 7.88 5.68
C LEU A 38 10.25 6.96 5.89
N LYS A 39 10.04 6.49 7.13
CA LYS A 39 8.93 5.58 7.43
C LYS A 39 7.56 6.23 7.19
N ALA A 40 7.38 7.48 7.60
CA ALA A 40 6.12 8.18 7.42
C ALA A 40 5.79 8.38 5.93
N SER A 41 6.72 8.94 5.16
CA SER A 41 6.53 9.17 3.72
C SER A 41 6.44 7.86 2.93
N GLY A 42 7.27 6.88 3.27
CA GLY A 42 7.29 5.59 2.60
C GLY A 42 6.04 4.74 2.85
N LYS A 43 5.48 4.78 4.06
CA LYS A 43 4.19 4.14 4.33
C LYS A 43 3.04 4.80 3.57
N LEU A 44 3.06 6.12 3.43
CA LEU A 44 2.11 6.83 2.57
C LEU A 44 2.28 6.40 1.11
N ALA A 45 3.53 6.33 0.60
CA ALA A 45 3.80 5.86 -0.75
C ALA A 45 3.28 4.44 -0.99
N ALA A 46 3.46 3.52 -0.03
CA ALA A 46 2.91 2.16 -0.13
C ALA A 46 1.38 2.13 -0.23
N ILE A 47 0.68 3.03 0.49
CA ILE A 47 -0.78 3.20 0.37
C ILE A 47 -1.15 3.71 -1.01
N LEU A 48 -0.42 4.71 -1.52
CA LEU A 48 -0.68 5.28 -2.85
C LEU A 48 -0.42 4.25 -3.96
N PHE A 49 0.63 3.45 -3.89
CA PHE A 49 0.86 2.35 -4.83
C PHE A 49 -0.32 1.37 -4.84
N LYS A 50 -0.82 0.99 -3.66
CA LYS A 50 -2.02 0.14 -3.56
C LYS A 50 -3.21 0.77 -4.28
N GLU A 51 -3.52 2.04 -3.98
CA GLU A 51 -4.68 2.72 -4.57
C GLU A 51 -4.56 2.85 -6.10
N GLU A 52 -3.38 3.17 -6.62
CA GLU A 52 -3.15 3.29 -8.06
C GLU A 52 -3.21 1.93 -8.79
N ILE A 53 -2.61 0.88 -8.22
CA ILE A 53 -2.68 -0.47 -8.77
C ILE A 53 -4.12 -0.98 -8.78
N GLU A 54 -4.84 -0.83 -7.66
CA GLU A 54 -6.26 -1.23 -7.61
C GLU A 54 -7.13 -0.42 -8.56
N ARG A 55 -6.84 0.86 -8.78
CA ARG A 55 -7.53 1.69 -9.78
C ARG A 55 -7.29 1.17 -11.19
N ALA A 56 -6.06 0.82 -11.52
CA ALA A 56 -5.74 0.20 -12.81
C ALA A 56 -6.51 -1.12 -12.99
N LEU A 57 -6.48 -2.00 -11.98
CA LEU A 57 -7.20 -3.28 -12.01
C LEU A 57 -8.73 -3.13 -12.08
N LYS A 58 -9.28 -2.05 -11.51
CA LYS A 58 -10.73 -1.71 -11.59
C LYS A 58 -11.14 -1.09 -12.91
N THR A 59 -10.19 -0.72 -13.79
CA THR A 59 -10.48 -0.07 -15.07
C THR A 59 -10.79 -1.13 -16.12
N PRO A 60 -12.01 -1.13 -16.71
CA PRO A 60 -12.37 -2.09 -17.74
C PRO A 60 -11.43 -1.99 -18.96
N GLN A 61 -11.11 -3.13 -19.56
CA GLN A 61 -10.27 -3.25 -20.77
C GLN A 61 -8.83 -2.75 -20.60
N GLN A 62 -8.37 -2.49 -19.39
CA GLN A 62 -6.97 -2.17 -19.14
C GLN A 62 -6.14 -3.45 -19.23
N SER A 63 -5.14 -3.46 -20.10
CA SER A 63 -4.29 -4.63 -20.34
C SER A 63 -3.25 -4.90 -19.25
N GLY A 64 -2.97 -3.91 -18.40
CA GLY A 64 -1.99 -4.03 -17.32
C GLY A 64 -1.48 -2.67 -16.84
N PHE A 65 -0.47 -2.70 -16.00
CA PHE A 65 0.18 -1.51 -15.48
C PHE A 65 1.69 -1.76 -15.31
N GLN A 66 2.45 -0.71 -15.18
CA GLN A 66 3.86 -0.75 -14.83
C GLN A 66 4.09 0.06 -13.57
N LEU A 67 4.82 -0.51 -12.62
CA LEU A 67 5.26 0.19 -11.41
C LEU A 67 6.63 0.81 -11.64
N LEU A 68 6.68 2.12 -11.71
CA LEU A 68 7.91 2.91 -11.78
C LEU A 68 8.00 3.76 -10.51
N ASP A 69 8.92 3.54 -9.60
CA ASP A 69 9.98 2.54 -9.54
C ASP A 69 9.73 1.56 -8.40
N LEU A 70 10.01 0.28 -8.57
CA LEU A 70 9.99 -0.68 -7.46
C LEU A 70 11.18 -0.46 -6.52
N HIS A 71 12.35 -0.12 -7.06
CA HIS A 71 13.55 0.23 -6.31
C HIS A 71 14.00 1.66 -6.64
N ASP A 72 14.80 2.25 -5.76
CA ASP A 72 15.39 3.55 -6.00
C ASP A 72 16.28 3.55 -7.24
N PHE A 73 16.19 4.60 -8.04
CA PHE A 73 17.05 4.83 -9.19
C PHE A 73 18.10 5.90 -8.87
N PRO A 74 19.35 5.52 -8.55
CA PRO A 74 20.39 6.46 -8.12
C PRO A 74 20.91 7.36 -9.25
N GLY A 75 20.61 7.05 -10.51
CA GLY A 75 20.98 7.86 -11.67
C GLY A 75 20.20 9.17 -11.79
N GLN A 76 19.10 9.31 -11.06
CA GLN A 76 18.28 10.53 -11.02
C GLN A 76 18.06 10.93 -9.56
N GLY A 77 18.51 12.12 -9.20
CA GLY A 77 18.56 12.58 -7.81
C GLY A 77 17.22 12.65 -7.07
N THR A 78 16.10 12.64 -7.79
CA THR A 78 14.74 12.68 -7.24
C THR A 78 14.00 11.34 -7.32
N ALA A 79 14.58 10.33 -7.92
CA ALA A 79 13.95 9.01 -8.11
C ALA A 79 14.25 8.05 -6.94
N LEU A 80 14.05 8.52 -5.70
CA LEU A 80 14.23 7.77 -4.46
C LEU A 80 12.87 7.34 -3.88
N VAL A 81 11.99 6.88 -4.78
CA VAL A 81 10.57 6.60 -4.48
C VAL A 81 10.28 5.11 -4.31
N GLY A 82 11.27 4.24 -4.53
CA GLY A 82 11.11 2.81 -4.47
C GLY A 82 10.73 2.28 -3.09
N LEU A 83 10.08 1.13 -3.07
CA LEU A 83 9.85 0.33 -1.86
C LEU A 83 11.14 -0.40 -1.42
N LEU A 84 12.01 -0.65 -2.37
CA LEU A 84 13.35 -1.17 -2.20
C LEU A 84 14.38 -0.05 -2.37
N ASP A 85 15.56 -0.23 -1.79
CA ASP A 85 16.69 0.66 -2.02
C ASP A 85 17.37 0.39 -3.38
N ALA A 86 18.37 1.17 -3.74
CA ALA A 86 19.12 1.00 -4.99
C ALA A 86 19.89 -0.33 -5.10
N PHE A 87 20.02 -1.05 -4.01
CA PHE A 87 20.69 -2.37 -3.91
C PHE A 87 19.68 -3.52 -3.79
N TRP A 88 18.38 -3.25 -4.00
CA TRP A 88 17.28 -4.19 -3.88
C TRP A 88 16.98 -4.66 -2.45
N ASP A 89 17.53 -4.01 -1.44
CA ASP A 89 17.21 -4.27 -0.06
C ASP A 89 15.87 -3.61 0.32
N SER A 90 15.08 -4.28 1.15
CA SER A 90 13.81 -3.72 1.63
C SER A 90 14.05 -2.51 2.52
N LYS A 91 13.31 -1.43 2.27
CA LYS A 91 13.26 -0.27 3.17
C LYS A 91 12.36 -0.49 4.40
N GLY A 92 11.74 -1.66 4.55
CA GLY A 92 10.82 -1.98 5.64
C GLY A 92 9.53 -1.15 5.63
N LEU A 93 9.07 -0.74 4.46
CA LEU A 93 7.88 0.10 4.27
C LEU A 93 6.59 -0.71 4.13
N ILE A 94 6.69 -1.88 3.54
CA ILE A 94 5.60 -2.83 3.33
C ILE A 94 6.16 -4.26 3.31
N GLU A 95 5.43 -5.18 3.92
CA GLU A 95 5.77 -6.59 3.86
C GLU A 95 5.37 -7.20 2.50
N PRO A 96 6.13 -8.16 1.96
CA PRO A 96 5.83 -8.79 0.67
C PRO A 96 4.42 -9.37 0.59
N GLN A 97 3.93 -9.97 1.68
CA GLN A 97 2.58 -10.52 1.76
C GLN A 97 1.52 -9.43 1.58
N ARG A 98 1.74 -8.25 2.19
CA ARG A 98 0.85 -7.10 2.05
C ARG A 98 0.86 -6.52 0.63
N PHE A 99 2.02 -6.52 -0.03
CA PHE A 99 2.11 -6.08 -1.43
C PHE A 99 1.35 -7.04 -2.35
N ARG A 100 1.41 -8.34 -2.09
CA ARG A 100 0.68 -9.36 -2.86
C ARG A 100 -0.84 -9.27 -2.72
N GLU A 101 -1.38 -8.63 -1.69
CA GLU A 101 -2.82 -8.44 -1.53
C GLU A 101 -3.45 -7.59 -2.66
N PHE A 102 -2.67 -6.75 -3.32
CA PHE A 102 -3.14 -5.87 -4.41
C PHE A 102 -2.31 -5.99 -5.69
N CYS A 103 -1.23 -6.76 -5.67
CA CYS A 103 -0.37 -7.01 -6.84
C CYS A 103 -0.09 -8.51 -6.94
N ALA A 104 -1.06 -9.25 -7.46
CA ALA A 104 -1.03 -10.69 -7.66
C ALA A 104 -1.84 -11.05 -8.91
N PRO A 105 -1.71 -12.29 -9.43
CA PRO A 105 -2.52 -12.74 -10.58
C PRO A 105 -4.02 -12.71 -10.32
N VAL A 106 -4.44 -12.84 -9.06
CA VAL A 106 -5.86 -12.76 -8.67
C VAL A 106 -5.99 -11.77 -7.52
N VAL A 107 -6.77 -10.70 -7.71
CA VAL A 107 -6.97 -9.64 -6.73
C VAL A 107 -8.45 -9.33 -6.57
N PRO A 108 -9.05 -9.56 -5.39
CA PRO A 108 -10.40 -9.06 -5.10
C PRO A 108 -10.35 -7.53 -4.89
N LEU A 109 -11.33 -6.83 -5.45
CA LEU A 109 -11.38 -5.38 -5.55
C LEU A 109 -12.69 -4.86 -4.97
N ALA A 110 -12.68 -4.22 -3.82
CA ALA A 110 -13.88 -3.59 -3.26
C ALA A 110 -14.16 -2.25 -3.94
N ARG A 111 -15.40 -2.07 -4.42
CA ARG A 111 -15.96 -0.80 -4.93
C ARG A 111 -16.93 -0.25 -3.92
N PHE A 112 -16.77 1.00 -3.53
CA PHE A 112 -17.65 1.73 -2.63
C PHE A 112 -17.65 3.21 -2.96
N ASP A 113 -18.74 3.90 -2.66
CA ASP A 113 -18.95 5.28 -3.13
C ASP A 113 -18.09 6.32 -2.41
N LYS A 114 -17.70 6.06 -1.16
CA LYS A 114 -16.97 7.03 -0.33
C LYS A 114 -16.04 6.33 0.66
N ALA A 115 -14.97 7.00 1.04
CA ALA A 115 -13.96 6.46 1.97
C ALA A 115 -14.32 6.70 3.45
N VAL A 116 -15.22 7.65 3.75
CA VAL A 116 -15.59 8.02 5.12
C VAL A 116 -17.09 7.80 5.32
N TRP A 117 -17.43 7.03 6.33
CA TRP A 117 -18.78 6.66 6.70
C TRP A 117 -19.11 7.14 8.11
N ARG A 118 -20.36 7.55 8.30
CA ARG A 118 -20.85 7.94 9.63
C ARG A 118 -21.52 6.76 10.31
N ALA A 119 -21.55 6.77 11.63
CA ALA A 119 -22.41 5.89 12.39
C ALA A 119 -23.88 6.07 11.93
N ASN A 120 -24.63 4.98 11.89
CA ASN A 120 -26.00 4.87 11.40
C ASN A 120 -26.15 4.95 9.86
N GLU A 121 -25.06 5.01 9.09
CA GLU A 121 -25.12 4.77 7.65
C GLU A 121 -24.99 3.28 7.34
N THR A 122 -25.51 2.86 6.21
CA THR A 122 -25.28 1.51 5.69
C THR A 122 -24.06 1.54 4.80
N PHE A 123 -23.00 0.83 5.21
CA PHE A 123 -21.85 0.59 4.36
C PHE A 123 -22.25 -0.37 3.24
N LYS A 124 -22.04 0.05 2.00
CA LYS A 124 -22.29 -0.74 0.82
C LYS A 124 -21.01 -0.86 0.00
N ALA A 125 -20.69 -2.06 -0.42
CA ALA A 125 -19.61 -2.31 -1.36
C ALA A 125 -19.98 -3.47 -2.28
N HIS A 126 -19.43 -3.44 -3.48
CA HIS A 126 -19.40 -4.56 -4.42
C HIS A 126 -17.97 -5.04 -4.59
N ILE A 127 -17.76 -6.36 -4.64
CA ILE A 127 -16.42 -6.95 -4.75
C ILE A 127 -16.25 -7.56 -6.14
N ASP A 128 -15.42 -6.91 -6.96
CA ASP A 128 -14.95 -7.48 -8.22
C ASP A 128 -13.73 -8.40 -8.00
N ILE A 129 -13.44 -9.23 -8.97
CA ILE A 129 -12.19 -10.02 -9.03
C ILE A 129 -11.44 -9.63 -10.29
N ALA A 130 -10.25 -9.03 -10.15
CA ALA A 130 -9.29 -8.98 -11.23
C ALA A 130 -8.59 -10.34 -11.30
N ASN A 131 -8.86 -11.11 -12.35
CA ASN A 131 -8.35 -12.46 -12.50
C ASN A 131 -7.52 -12.59 -13.78
N TYR A 132 -6.20 -12.65 -13.59
CA TYR A 132 -5.20 -12.97 -14.62
C TYR A 132 -4.57 -14.34 -14.38
N GLY A 133 -5.14 -15.14 -13.49
CA GLY A 133 -4.75 -16.52 -13.22
C GLY A 133 -5.45 -17.52 -14.13
N ALA A 134 -5.13 -18.79 -13.94
CA ALA A 134 -5.70 -19.89 -14.72
C ALA A 134 -7.07 -20.37 -14.21
N GLU A 135 -7.36 -20.10 -12.93
CA GLU A 135 -8.57 -20.59 -12.26
C GLU A 135 -9.73 -19.61 -12.45
N THR A 136 -10.96 -20.13 -12.46
CA THR A 136 -12.18 -19.31 -12.47
C THR A 136 -12.78 -19.28 -11.07
N TYR A 137 -13.20 -18.10 -10.63
CA TYR A 137 -13.80 -17.89 -9.31
C TYR A 137 -15.23 -17.39 -9.43
N GLY A 138 -16.15 -17.99 -8.68
CA GLY A 138 -17.54 -17.53 -8.54
C GLY A 138 -17.73 -16.62 -7.32
N ALA A 139 -18.83 -15.87 -7.31
CA ALA A 139 -19.17 -14.99 -6.18
C ALA A 139 -19.34 -15.76 -4.87
N ASP A 140 -19.80 -17.00 -4.93
CA ASP A 140 -19.98 -17.91 -3.78
C ASP A 140 -18.66 -18.29 -3.09
N GLN A 141 -17.54 -18.11 -3.75
CA GLN A 141 -16.18 -18.35 -3.20
C GLN A 141 -15.60 -17.12 -2.51
N LEU A 142 -16.21 -15.93 -2.69
CA LEU A 142 -15.77 -14.71 -2.05
C LEU A 142 -16.18 -14.69 -0.58
N ARG A 143 -15.24 -14.36 0.28
CA ARG A 143 -15.47 -14.10 1.70
C ARG A 143 -14.98 -12.72 2.05
N TRP A 144 -15.74 -11.99 2.83
CA TRP A 144 -15.37 -10.66 3.29
C TRP A 144 -15.53 -10.51 4.80
N ALA A 145 -14.74 -9.67 5.39
CA ALA A 145 -14.89 -9.26 6.77
C ALA A 145 -14.63 -7.76 6.90
N LEU A 146 -15.49 -7.08 7.63
CA LEU A 146 -15.31 -5.71 8.10
C LEU A 146 -14.70 -5.77 9.49
N THR A 147 -13.50 -5.21 9.65
CA THR A 147 -12.76 -5.24 10.91
C THR A 147 -12.44 -3.84 11.40
N ASP A 148 -12.29 -3.67 12.70
CA ASP A 148 -11.76 -2.44 13.30
C ASP A 148 -10.23 -2.31 13.12
N GLY A 149 -9.64 -1.24 13.69
CA GLY A 149 -8.21 -0.97 13.62
C GLY A 149 -7.34 -2.02 14.31
N ASP A 150 -7.89 -2.75 15.28
CA ASP A 150 -7.24 -3.79 16.06
C ASP A 150 -7.41 -5.18 15.42
N GLY A 151 -8.21 -5.27 14.35
CA GLY A 151 -8.47 -6.48 13.60
C GLY A 151 -9.63 -7.31 14.14
N GLN A 152 -10.43 -6.77 15.07
CA GLN A 152 -11.64 -7.42 15.54
C GLN A 152 -12.71 -7.35 14.44
N VAL A 153 -13.41 -8.48 14.20
CA VAL A 153 -14.44 -8.57 13.19
C VAL A 153 -15.72 -7.88 13.68
N TYR A 154 -16.16 -6.88 12.91
CA TYR A 154 -17.44 -6.19 13.12
C TYR A 154 -18.57 -6.89 12.37
N ALA A 155 -18.32 -7.29 11.13
CA ALA A 155 -19.26 -8.06 10.30
C ALA A 155 -18.48 -8.90 9.30
N GLU A 156 -19.06 -10.03 8.89
CA GLU A 156 -18.50 -10.91 7.86
C GLU A 156 -19.59 -11.54 7.01
N GLY A 157 -19.22 -12.02 5.83
CA GLY A 157 -20.15 -12.67 4.93
C GLY A 157 -19.48 -13.32 3.73
N THR A 158 -20.31 -13.86 2.86
CA THR A 158 -19.93 -14.47 1.57
C THR A 158 -20.65 -13.76 0.43
N GLY A 159 -20.06 -13.86 -0.77
CA GLY A 159 -20.61 -13.20 -1.95
C GLY A 159 -19.93 -11.87 -2.27
N ASP A 160 -20.33 -11.29 -3.37
CA ASP A 160 -19.77 -10.07 -3.94
C ASP A 160 -20.45 -8.77 -3.45
N GLU A 161 -21.58 -8.88 -2.74
CA GLU A 161 -22.29 -7.76 -2.19
C GLU A 161 -22.07 -7.62 -0.67
N VAL A 162 -21.73 -6.43 -0.24
CA VAL A 162 -21.53 -6.08 1.17
C VAL A 162 -22.54 -5.00 1.56
N ASN A 163 -23.41 -5.30 2.55
CA ASN A 163 -24.36 -4.36 3.09
C ASN A 163 -24.35 -4.46 4.62
N VAL A 164 -23.73 -3.49 5.28
CA VAL A 164 -23.57 -3.47 6.74
C VAL A 164 -24.04 -2.16 7.32
N VAL A 165 -24.98 -2.22 8.26
CA VAL A 165 -25.40 -1.04 9.03
C VAL A 165 -24.34 -0.73 10.08
N LEU A 166 -23.80 0.48 10.04
CA LEU A 166 -22.77 0.92 10.98
C LEU A 166 -23.45 1.46 12.24
N ASP A 167 -23.37 0.76 13.36
CA ASP A 167 -23.94 1.17 14.63
C ASP A 167 -22.96 2.01 15.47
N ARG A 168 -23.52 2.89 16.31
CA ARG A 168 -22.78 3.77 17.21
C ARG A 168 -22.13 3.06 18.40
N THR A 169 -22.61 1.89 18.75
CA THR A 169 -22.26 1.22 20.01
C THR A 169 -20.92 0.53 20.00
N GLU A 170 -20.33 0.33 18.83
CA GLU A 170 -18.99 -0.27 18.70
C GLU A 170 -18.05 0.75 18.07
N ARG A 171 -16.91 1.03 18.73
CA ARG A 171 -15.92 2.03 18.36
C ARG A 171 -15.43 1.84 16.92
N ALA A 172 -16.03 2.56 16.00
CA ALA A 172 -15.68 2.51 14.58
C ALA A 172 -14.38 3.25 14.32
N ALA A 173 -13.27 2.56 14.37
CA ALA A 173 -12.05 2.91 13.66
C ALA A 173 -11.76 1.81 12.64
N GLY A 174 -12.65 1.63 11.67
CA GLY A 174 -12.56 0.55 10.70
C GLY A 174 -11.39 0.75 9.74
N ARG A 175 -10.44 -0.18 9.74
CA ARG A 175 -9.51 -0.41 8.64
C ARG A 175 -9.96 -1.67 7.91
N TRP A 176 -10.15 -1.54 6.62
CA TRP A 176 -10.39 -2.69 5.76
C TRP A 176 -9.16 -3.59 5.76
N ARG A 177 -9.32 -4.83 6.18
CA ARG A 177 -8.36 -5.90 5.94
C ARG A 177 -9.03 -6.99 5.13
N ARG A 178 -8.38 -7.40 4.06
CA ARG A 178 -8.72 -8.60 3.30
C ARG A 178 -8.10 -9.80 4.02
N ARG A 179 -8.86 -10.87 4.20
CA ARG A 179 -8.29 -12.20 4.40
C ARG A 179 -8.40 -12.91 3.05
N ALA A 180 -7.26 -13.34 2.53
CA ALA A 180 -7.17 -14.27 1.42
C ALA A 180 -7.63 -15.66 1.85
#